data_3d0050b8335ca8fada5876af3551bc54
#
_entry.id   3d0050b8335ca8fada5876af3551bc54
#
_cell.length_a   1.000
_cell.length_b   1.000
_cell.length_c   1.000
_cell.angle_alpha   90.00
_cell.angle_beta   90.00
_cell.angle_gamma   90.00
#
_symmetry.space_group_name_H-M   'P 1'
#
loop_
_entity.id
_entity.type
_entity.pdbx_description
1 polymer ?
#
loop_
_entity_poly.entity_id
_entity_poly.type
_entity_poly.pdbx_seq_one_letter_code
_entity_poly.pdbx_strand_id
1 'polypeptide(L)'
;PWGLVTECETFIAGRRHISYDIGGVSQLDYLDLYKKFTYKAQESYRLDYIASVELGQKKLDHSEFDTFKDFYTNGWQKFVEYNIIDVELVDRLEDKMKLIELALTMAYDAKVNYEDVFYQVRMWDTIIYNYLKRRNIVIPPKERSDKSEKYAGAYVKEPIPGKYDW
;
A
#
# COMPACT_ATOMS: atom_id res chain seq x y z
N PRO A 1 -12.16 -19.97 2.09
CA PRO A 1 -10.94 -20.12 1.31
C PRO A 1 -10.58 -21.60 1.26
N TRP A 2 -10.29 -22.04 0.12
CA TRP A 2 -10.22 -23.43 -0.37
C TRP A 2 -8.94 -24.17 0.07
N GLY A 3 -8.35 -23.82 1.23
CA GLY A 3 -7.11 -24.41 1.73
C GLY A 3 -5.84 -23.99 0.97
N LEU A 4 -5.96 -23.03 0.04
CA LEU A 4 -4.85 -22.50 -0.74
C LEU A 4 -4.35 -21.19 -0.09
N VAL A 5 -3.62 -21.34 1.01
CA VAL A 5 -2.93 -20.22 1.67
C VAL A 5 -1.44 -20.45 1.53
N THR A 6 -0.75 -19.49 0.93
CA THR A 6 0.70 -19.51 0.77
C THR A 6 1.32 -18.46 1.69
N GLU A 7 2.24 -18.88 2.54
CA GLU A 7 3.03 -17.96 3.35
C GLU A 7 4.13 -17.34 2.48
N CYS A 8 4.15 -16.01 2.42
CA CYS A 8 5.14 -15.23 1.69
C CYS A 8 6.00 -14.48 2.70
N GLU A 9 7.30 -14.70 2.62
CA GLU A 9 8.27 -14.03 3.46
C GLU A 9 8.98 -12.94 2.66
N THR A 10 8.94 -11.70 3.16
CA THR A 10 9.62 -10.56 2.56
C THR A 10 10.49 -9.84 3.60
N PHE A 11 11.62 -9.30 3.14
CA PHE A 11 12.50 -8.48 3.99
C PHE A 11 12.36 -7.01 3.57
N ILE A 12 11.81 -6.19 4.47
CA ILE A 12 11.67 -4.75 4.27
C ILE A 12 12.52 -4.03 5.30
N ALA A 13 13.46 -3.21 4.82
CA ALA A 13 14.41 -2.49 5.69
C ALA A 13 15.12 -3.39 6.72
N GLY A 14 15.51 -4.61 6.30
CA GLY A 14 16.21 -5.59 7.15
C GLY A 14 15.33 -6.30 8.18
N ARG A 15 14.01 -6.08 8.18
CA ARG A 15 13.05 -6.78 9.04
C ARG A 15 12.28 -7.82 8.24
N ARG A 16 12.08 -8.97 8.86
CA ARG A 16 11.28 -10.06 8.32
C ARG A 16 9.80 -9.70 8.42
N HIS A 17 9.10 -9.73 7.30
CA HIS A 17 7.64 -9.59 7.22
C HIS A 17 7.05 -10.86 6.63
N ILE A 18 6.07 -11.40 7.32
CA ILE A 18 5.31 -12.55 6.87
C ILE A 18 3.95 -12.04 6.41
N SER A 19 3.58 -12.38 5.18
CA SER A 19 2.25 -12.14 4.63
C SER A 19 1.68 -13.46 4.13
N TYR A 20 0.36 -13.53 4.05
CA TYR A 20 -0.34 -14.73 3.59
C TYR A 20 -1.11 -14.39 2.33
N ASP A 21 -0.80 -15.10 1.26
CA ASP A 21 -1.55 -15.04 0.00
C ASP A 21 -2.66 -16.09 0.03
N ILE A 22 -3.90 -15.65 -0.12
CA ILE A 22 -5.09 -16.50 -0.08
C ILE A 22 -5.59 -16.68 -1.50
N GLY A 23 -5.42 -17.89 -2.04
CA GLY A 23 -5.82 -18.19 -3.41
C GLY A 23 -7.28 -17.82 -3.70
N GLY A 24 -7.50 -16.98 -4.71
CA GLY A 24 -8.82 -16.51 -5.12
C GLY A 24 -9.39 -15.34 -4.30
N VAL A 25 -8.60 -14.77 -3.39
CA VAL A 25 -9.00 -13.57 -2.60
C VAL A 25 -7.97 -12.49 -2.78
N SER A 26 -8.34 -11.37 -3.36
CA SER A 26 -7.49 -10.19 -3.45
C SER A 26 -7.51 -9.41 -2.15
N GLN A 27 -6.34 -9.00 -1.69
CA GLN A 27 -6.15 -8.23 -0.47
C GLN A 27 -5.71 -6.82 -0.82
N LEU A 28 -6.48 -5.82 -0.37
CA LEU A 28 -6.14 -4.41 -0.52
C LEU A 28 -6.04 -3.79 0.88
N ASP A 29 -4.82 -3.45 1.29
CA ASP A 29 -4.60 -2.68 2.52
C ASP A 29 -4.92 -1.20 2.27
N TYR A 30 -5.83 -0.65 3.06
CA TYR A 30 -6.24 0.75 2.91
C TYR A 30 -5.11 1.75 3.18
N LEU A 31 -4.19 1.41 4.08
CA LEU A 31 -3.01 2.22 4.35
C LEU A 31 -2.08 2.28 3.12
N ASP A 32 -1.92 1.16 2.43
CA ASP A 32 -1.10 1.09 1.22
C ASP A 32 -1.78 1.84 0.06
N LEU A 33 -3.10 1.76 -0.07
CA LEU A 33 -3.86 2.60 -1.01
C LEU A 33 -3.66 4.08 -0.70
N TYR A 34 -3.80 4.47 0.56
CA TYR A 34 -3.60 5.86 0.98
C TYR A 34 -2.20 6.35 0.62
N LYS A 35 -1.15 5.62 0.98
CA LYS A 35 0.25 5.97 0.65
C LYS A 35 0.51 6.05 -0.85
N LYS A 36 -0.11 5.16 -1.62
CA LYS A 36 0.10 5.06 -3.06
C LYS A 36 -0.55 6.20 -3.83
N PHE A 37 -1.76 6.57 -3.46
CA PHE A 37 -2.61 7.47 -4.23
C PHE A 37 -2.76 8.88 -3.63
N THR A 38 -2.15 9.15 -2.47
CA THR A 38 -2.04 10.50 -1.94
C THR A 38 -0.65 11.08 -2.21
N TYR A 39 -0.61 12.29 -2.75
CA TYR A 39 0.65 12.94 -3.16
C TYR A 39 1.38 13.65 -2.01
N LYS A 40 0.73 13.77 -0.86
CA LYS A 40 1.32 14.44 0.32
C LYS A 40 1.83 13.41 1.30
N ALA A 41 3.13 13.46 1.58
CA ALA A 41 3.68 12.71 2.70
C ALA A 41 3.09 13.24 4.02
N GLN A 42 2.70 12.33 4.91
CA GLN A 42 2.16 12.66 6.23
C GLN A 42 3.23 12.46 7.30
N GLU A 43 3.17 13.22 8.39
CA GLU A 43 4.07 13.07 9.52
C GLU A 43 3.88 11.72 10.24
N SER A 44 2.64 11.22 10.23
CA SER A 44 2.29 9.92 10.78
C SER A 44 1.22 9.24 9.91
N TYR A 45 1.33 7.92 9.79
CA TYR A 45 0.35 7.09 9.09
C TYR A 45 -0.53 6.28 10.06
N ARG A 46 -0.62 6.70 11.31
CA ARG A 46 -1.57 6.13 12.26
C ARG A 46 -2.98 6.56 11.89
N LEU A 47 -3.95 5.66 12.09
CA LEU A 47 -5.34 5.91 11.71
C LEU A 47 -5.91 7.17 12.35
N ASP A 48 -5.60 7.45 13.63
CA ASP A 48 -6.09 8.64 14.31
C ASP A 48 -5.54 9.94 13.73
N TYR A 49 -4.26 9.94 13.32
CA TYR A 49 -3.64 11.08 12.68
C TYR A 49 -4.27 11.33 11.31
N ILE A 50 -4.37 10.30 10.49
CA ILE A 50 -4.97 10.41 9.15
C ILE A 50 -6.43 10.82 9.24
N ALA A 51 -7.21 10.25 10.17
CA ALA A 51 -8.59 10.65 10.40
C ALA A 51 -8.71 12.12 10.85
N SER A 52 -7.78 12.61 11.68
CA SER A 52 -7.78 14.02 12.08
C SER A 52 -7.45 14.95 10.92
N VAL A 53 -6.50 14.58 10.05
CA VAL A 53 -6.10 15.38 8.88
C VAL A 53 -7.20 15.37 7.82
N GLU A 54 -7.73 14.19 7.51
CA GLU A 54 -8.69 14.05 6.41
C GLU A 54 -10.13 14.33 6.80
N LEU A 55 -10.57 13.88 7.98
CA LEU A 55 -11.96 14.01 8.43
C LEU A 55 -12.17 15.06 9.51
N GLY A 56 -11.09 15.59 10.11
CA GLY A 56 -11.19 16.46 11.30
C GLY A 56 -11.67 15.74 12.56
N GLN A 57 -11.63 14.41 12.57
CA GLN A 57 -12.12 13.56 13.67
C GLN A 57 -10.96 12.86 14.36
N LYS A 58 -11.09 12.63 15.67
CA LYS A 58 -10.11 11.91 16.48
C LYS A 58 -10.69 10.58 16.94
N LYS A 59 -9.81 9.61 17.18
CA LYS A 59 -10.15 8.34 17.85
C LYS A 59 -10.62 8.55 19.28
N LEU A 60 -11.27 7.52 19.83
CA LEU A 60 -11.50 7.42 21.27
C LEU A 60 -10.18 7.35 22.02
N ASP A 61 -10.06 8.15 23.07
CA ASP A 61 -8.91 8.08 23.98
C ASP A 61 -9.05 6.88 24.92
N HIS A 62 -7.98 6.13 25.07
CA HIS A 62 -7.87 4.99 25.98
C HIS A 62 -6.67 5.12 26.93
N SER A 63 -6.12 6.34 27.08
CA SER A 63 -4.95 6.63 27.92
C SER A 63 -5.15 6.33 29.41
N GLU A 64 -6.36 6.07 29.84
CA GLU A 64 -6.70 5.64 31.19
C GLU A 64 -6.26 4.21 31.53
N PHE A 65 -5.87 3.41 30.51
CA PHE A 65 -5.41 2.03 30.68
C PHE A 65 -3.89 1.96 30.46
N ASP A 66 -3.16 1.35 31.42
CA ASP A 66 -1.69 1.25 31.37
C ASP A 66 -1.18 0.39 30.21
N THR A 67 -1.93 -0.65 29.85
CA THR A 67 -1.58 -1.56 28.76
C THR A 67 -2.79 -1.89 27.89
N PHE A 68 -2.53 -2.27 26.64
CA PHE A 68 -3.58 -2.73 25.73
C PHE A 68 -4.28 -3.99 26.26
N LYS A 69 -3.54 -4.85 27.01
CA LYS A 69 -4.12 -6.02 27.67
C LYS A 69 -5.10 -5.62 28.77
N ASP A 70 -4.76 -4.64 29.57
CA ASP A 70 -5.63 -4.08 30.60
C ASP A 70 -6.88 -3.49 30.00
N PHE A 71 -6.75 -2.77 28.89
CA PHE A 71 -7.85 -2.18 28.15
C PHE A 71 -8.90 -3.22 27.71
N TYR A 72 -8.48 -4.31 27.04
CA TYR A 72 -9.47 -5.32 26.61
C TYR A 72 -9.97 -6.23 27.74
N THR A 73 -9.25 -6.33 28.88
CA THR A 73 -9.65 -7.17 30.01
C THR A 73 -10.58 -6.44 30.94
N ASN A 74 -10.26 -5.19 31.30
CA ASN A 74 -10.98 -4.43 32.32
C ASN A 74 -11.89 -3.35 31.73
N GLY A 75 -11.64 -2.90 30.50
CA GLY A 75 -12.43 -1.91 29.76
C GLY A 75 -13.19 -2.49 28.57
N TRP A 76 -13.72 -3.70 28.68
CA TRP A 76 -14.32 -4.44 27.59
C TRP A 76 -15.33 -3.63 26.74
N GLN A 77 -16.26 -2.94 27.36
CA GLN A 77 -17.28 -2.16 26.67
C GLN A 77 -16.61 -1.05 25.84
N LYS A 78 -15.71 -0.30 26.43
CA LYS A 78 -14.97 0.77 25.77
C LYS A 78 -14.03 0.23 24.69
N PHE A 79 -13.48 -0.97 24.88
CA PHE A 79 -12.69 -1.65 23.88
C PHE A 79 -13.51 -2.02 22.62
N VAL A 80 -14.74 -2.49 22.81
CA VAL A 80 -15.67 -2.77 21.68
C VAL A 80 -16.03 -1.48 20.95
N GLU A 81 -16.37 -0.42 21.67
CA GLU A 81 -16.65 0.91 21.08
C GLU A 81 -15.44 1.47 20.31
N TYR A 82 -14.25 1.31 20.87
CA TYR A 82 -13.01 1.68 20.19
C TYR A 82 -12.85 0.96 18.84
N ASN A 83 -13.05 -0.36 18.81
CA ASN A 83 -12.95 -1.14 17.58
C ASN A 83 -14.02 -0.75 16.55
N ILE A 84 -15.24 -0.46 16.98
CA ILE A 84 -16.33 0.01 16.10
C ILE A 84 -15.91 1.34 15.46
N ILE A 85 -15.42 2.28 16.24
CA ILE A 85 -14.98 3.59 15.72
C ILE A 85 -13.80 3.45 14.76
N ASP A 86 -12.86 2.55 15.00
CA ASP A 86 -11.75 2.31 14.07
C ASP A 86 -12.26 1.84 12.71
N VAL A 87 -13.26 0.97 12.66
CA VAL A 87 -13.89 0.53 11.41
C VAL A 87 -14.66 1.67 10.74
N GLU A 88 -15.45 2.42 11.50
CA GLU A 88 -16.21 3.56 10.98
C GLU A 88 -15.30 4.66 10.41
N LEU A 89 -14.13 4.90 11.02
CA LEU A 89 -13.18 5.88 10.50
C LEU A 89 -12.63 5.47 9.14
N VAL A 90 -12.33 4.19 8.93
CA VAL A 90 -11.88 3.68 7.62
C VAL A 90 -12.99 3.81 6.59
N ASP A 91 -14.23 3.48 6.95
CA ASP A 91 -15.40 3.62 6.07
C ASP A 91 -15.62 5.08 5.64
N ARG A 92 -15.56 6.02 6.59
CA ARG A 92 -15.65 7.47 6.30
C ARG A 92 -14.48 8.00 5.47
N LEU A 93 -13.27 7.47 5.67
CA LEU A 93 -12.13 7.79 4.83
C LEU A 93 -12.38 7.33 3.39
N GLU A 94 -12.90 6.10 3.19
CA GLU A 94 -13.26 5.62 1.86
C GLU A 94 -14.39 6.45 1.24
N ASP A 95 -15.41 6.83 2.01
CA ASP A 95 -16.49 7.68 1.53
C ASP A 95 -15.99 9.02 0.99
N LYS A 96 -14.98 9.60 1.65
CA LYS A 96 -14.37 10.85 1.22
C LYS A 96 -13.39 10.68 0.08
N MET A 97 -12.52 9.69 0.15
CA MET A 97 -11.34 9.58 -0.72
C MET A 97 -11.56 8.67 -1.93
N LYS A 98 -12.48 7.70 -1.84
CA LYS A 98 -12.82 6.77 -2.92
C LYS A 98 -11.61 5.99 -3.46
N LEU A 99 -10.68 5.60 -2.60
CA LEU A 99 -9.45 4.93 -3.01
C LEU A 99 -9.67 3.50 -3.46
N ILE A 100 -10.62 2.79 -2.87
CA ILE A 100 -11.00 1.44 -3.30
C ILE A 100 -11.66 1.53 -4.68
N GLU A 101 -12.60 2.46 -4.87
CA GLU A 101 -13.23 2.69 -6.17
C GLU A 101 -12.22 3.04 -7.26
N LEU A 102 -11.23 3.88 -6.93
CA LEU A 102 -10.12 4.21 -7.83
C LEU A 102 -9.31 2.97 -8.19
N ALA A 103 -8.91 2.16 -7.20
CA ALA A 103 -8.13 0.94 -7.42
C ALA A 103 -8.90 -0.07 -8.30
N LEU A 104 -10.19 -0.27 -8.04
CA LEU A 104 -11.04 -1.16 -8.84
C LEU A 104 -11.18 -0.66 -10.28
N THR A 105 -11.37 0.64 -10.48
CA THR A 105 -11.46 1.24 -11.82
C THR A 105 -10.15 1.06 -12.58
N MET A 106 -9.01 1.34 -11.94
CA MET A 106 -7.69 1.16 -12.55
C MET A 106 -7.43 -0.31 -12.92
N ALA A 107 -7.75 -1.25 -12.04
CA ALA A 107 -7.59 -2.67 -12.30
C ALA A 107 -8.46 -3.14 -13.47
N TYR A 108 -9.70 -2.68 -13.52
CA TYR A 108 -10.64 -3.00 -14.60
C TYR A 108 -10.15 -2.47 -15.95
N ASP A 109 -9.72 -1.22 -16.01
CA ASP A 109 -9.24 -0.59 -17.24
C ASP A 109 -7.93 -1.23 -17.73
N ALA A 110 -7.01 -1.49 -16.82
CA ALA A 110 -5.74 -2.14 -17.11
C ALA A 110 -5.88 -3.65 -17.38
N LYS A 111 -7.02 -4.28 -16.98
CA LYS A 111 -7.27 -5.73 -17.03
C LYS A 111 -6.25 -6.53 -16.23
N VAL A 112 -5.99 -6.09 -15.03
CA VAL A 112 -5.12 -6.73 -14.05
C VAL A 112 -5.91 -7.13 -12.80
N ASN A 113 -5.32 -7.93 -11.92
CA ASN A 113 -5.91 -8.20 -10.62
C ASN A 113 -5.91 -6.94 -9.74
N TYR A 114 -6.80 -6.86 -8.76
CA TYR A 114 -6.92 -5.70 -7.89
C TYR A 114 -5.63 -5.36 -7.15
N GLU A 115 -4.86 -6.33 -6.73
CA GLU A 115 -3.55 -6.15 -6.07
C GLU A 115 -2.48 -5.61 -7.01
N ASP A 116 -2.60 -5.86 -8.31
CA ASP A 116 -1.62 -5.44 -9.30
C ASP A 116 -1.58 -3.92 -9.51
N VAL A 117 -2.58 -3.19 -9.00
CA VAL A 117 -2.58 -1.71 -9.04
C VAL A 117 -1.41 -1.10 -8.26
N PHE A 118 -0.83 -1.83 -7.30
CA PHE A 118 0.38 -1.42 -6.60
C PHE A 118 1.64 -1.54 -7.45
N TYR A 119 1.62 -2.34 -8.53
CA TYR A 119 2.77 -2.66 -9.37
C TYR A 119 2.67 -2.00 -10.75
N GLN A 120 3.22 -0.80 -10.88
CA GLN A 120 3.14 0.00 -12.12
C GLN A 120 3.63 -0.76 -13.35
N VAL A 121 4.76 -1.47 -13.25
CA VAL A 121 5.34 -2.22 -14.37
C VAL A 121 4.36 -3.28 -14.87
N ARG A 122 3.75 -4.03 -13.97
CA ARG A 122 2.77 -5.07 -14.31
C ARG A 122 1.53 -4.49 -14.98
N MET A 123 1.03 -3.37 -14.48
CA MET A 123 -0.08 -2.65 -15.10
C MET A 123 0.26 -2.22 -16.53
N TRP A 124 1.39 -1.56 -16.74
CA TRP A 124 1.80 -1.12 -18.06
C TRP A 124 2.07 -2.28 -19.02
N ASP A 125 2.73 -3.34 -18.57
CA ASP A 125 2.94 -4.55 -19.36
C ASP A 125 1.61 -5.11 -19.87
N THR A 126 0.58 -5.16 -19.01
CA THR A 126 -0.74 -5.68 -19.39
C THR A 126 -1.49 -4.74 -20.33
N ILE A 127 -1.45 -3.43 -20.09
CA ILE A 127 -2.05 -2.41 -20.96
C ILE A 127 -1.43 -2.49 -22.37
N ILE A 128 -0.10 -2.50 -22.46
CA ILE A 128 0.63 -2.58 -23.70
C ILE A 128 0.32 -3.90 -24.42
N TYR A 129 0.32 -5.03 -23.69
CA TYR A 129 -0.03 -6.33 -24.24
C TYR A 129 -1.41 -6.32 -24.87
N ASN A 130 -2.42 -5.82 -24.16
CA ASN A 130 -3.80 -5.76 -24.66
C ASN A 130 -3.94 -4.83 -25.86
N TYR A 131 -3.21 -3.71 -25.87
CA TYR A 131 -3.17 -2.78 -26.99
C TYR A 131 -2.57 -3.42 -28.24
N LEU A 132 -1.46 -4.10 -28.15
CA LEU A 132 -0.78 -4.78 -29.26
C LEU A 132 -1.57 -5.99 -29.74
N LYS A 133 -2.15 -6.78 -28.83
CA LYS A 133 -3.01 -7.91 -29.16
C LYS A 133 -4.19 -7.50 -30.04
N ARG A 134 -4.85 -6.38 -29.74
CA ARG A 134 -5.94 -5.85 -30.57
C ARG A 134 -5.53 -5.49 -32.00
N ARG A 135 -4.24 -5.27 -32.23
CA ARG A 135 -3.64 -4.96 -33.53
C ARG A 135 -2.99 -6.17 -34.19
N ASN A 136 -3.20 -7.36 -33.64
CA ASN A 136 -2.57 -8.61 -34.09
C ASN A 136 -1.03 -8.55 -34.12
N ILE A 137 -0.44 -7.77 -33.22
CA ILE A 137 1.02 -7.69 -33.01
C ILE A 137 1.39 -8.63 -31.86
N VAL A 138 2.28 -9.58 -32.16
CA VAL A 138 2.81 -10.52 -31.17
C VAL A 138 4.00 -9.88 -30.45
N ILE A 139 3.96 -9.87 -29.11
CA ILE A 139 5.07 -9.42 -28.31
C ILE A 139 6.10 -10.56 -28.19
N PRO A 140 7.39 -10.32 -28.43
CA PRO A 140 8.40 -11.34 -28.25
C PRO A 140 8.48 -11.77 -26.77
N PRO A 141 8.83 -13.04 -26.49
CA PRO A 141 9.02 -13.50 -25.13
C PRO A 141 10.12 -12.68 -24.46
N LYS A 142 9.91 -12.37 -23.17
CA LYS A 142 10.90 -11.64 -22.38
C LYS A 142 12.11 -12.55 -22.13
N GLU A 143 13.21 -12.25 -22.78
CA GLU A 143 14.46 -12.92 -22.51
C GLU A 143 14.97 -12.54 -21.11
N ARG A 144 15.31 -13.54 -20.30
CA ARG A 144 16.03 -13.31 -19.05
C ARG A 144 17.47 -12.98 -19.42
N SER A 145 17.81 -11.70 -19.50
CA SER A 145 19.23 -11.32 -19.56
C SER A 145 19.84 -11.59 -18.19
N ASP A 146 20.83 -12.45 -18.14
CA ASP A 146 21.71 -12.51 -16.98
C ASP A 146 22.37 -11.13 -16.84
N LYS A 147 22.09 -10.46 -15.74
CA LYS A 147 22.72 -9.18 -15.40
C LYS A 147 24.17 -9.43 -14.98
N SER A 148 24.99 -9.86 -15.93
CA SER A 148 26.43 -10.05 -15.72
C SER A 148 27.20 -8.73 -15.69
N GLU A 149 26.63 -7.67 -16.29
CA GLU A 149 27.24 -6.36 -16.33
C GLU A 149 26.62 -5.44 -15.27
N LYS A 150 27.47 -4.97 -14.35
CA LYS A 150 27.10 -3.88 -13.46
C LYS A 150 27.22 -2.58 -14.24
N TYR A 151 26.09 -1.94 -14.51
CA TYR A 151 26.12 -0.57 -15.01
C TYR A 151 26.74 0.35 -13.96
N ALA A 152 27.66 1.22 -14.39
CA ALA A 152 28.15 2.30 -13.54
C ALA A 152 26.96 3.15 -13.11
N GLY A 153 26.81 3.39 -11.82
CA GLY A 153 25.78 4.26 -11.28
C GLY A 153 25.93 5.70 -11.78
N ALA A 154 25.00 6.57 -11.43
CA ALA A 154 25.10 7.99 -11.73
C ALA A 154 26.41 8.56 -11.15
N TYR A 155 27.06 9.41 -11.94
CA TYR A 155 28.26 10.12 -11.47
C TYR A 155 27.88 11.05 -10.32
N VAL A 156 28.45 10.81 -9.16
CA VAL A 156 28.32 11.68 -7.99
C VAL A 156 29.63 12.48 -7.88
N LYS A 157 29.53 13.78 -8.14
CA LYS A 157 30.68 14.68 -7.94
C LYS A 157 30.84 14.93 -6.43
N GLU A 158 32.06 14.73 -5.92
CA GLU A 158 32.35 15.07 -4.54
C GLU A 158 32.13 16.57 -4.32
N PRO A 159 31.42 16.97 -3.24
CA PRO A 159 31.22 18.37 -2.94
C PRO A 159 32.55 19.01 -2.55
N ILE A 160 32.83 20.17 -3.11
CA ILE A 160 33.94 20.98 -2.65
C ILE A 160 33.47 21.78 -1.45
N PRO A 161 34.03 21.55 -0.24
CA PRO A 161 33.61 22.32 0.94
C PRO A 161 33.88 23.81 0.73
N GLY A 162 32.88 24.63 0.96
CA GLY A 162 33.00 26.08 0.81
C GLY A 162 31.68 26.80 1.02
N LYS A 163 31.77 28.12 1.21
CA LYS A 163 30.59 28.99 1.21
C LYS A 163 30.40 29.49 -0.23
N TYR A 164 29.22 29.29 -0.77
CA TYR A 164 28.83 29.74 -2.10
C TYR A 164 27.81 30.87 -1.94
N ASP A 165 28.20 32.04 -2.43
CA ASP A 165 27.27 33.20 -2.51
C ASP A 165 26.56 33.12 -3.86
N TRP A 166 25.23 33.21 -3.86
CA TRP A 166 24.35 33.15 -5.04
C TRP A 166 23.99 34.56 -5.48
#